data_6b36e4a74568646f240dfd884114065a
#
_entry.id   6b36e4a74568646f240dfd884114065a
#
_cell.length_a   1.000
_cell.length_b   1.000
_cell.length_c   1.000
_cell.angle_alpha   90.00
_cell.angle_beta   90.00
_cell.angle_gamma   90.00
#
_symmetry.space_group_name_H-M   'P 1'
#
loop_
_entity.id
_entity.type
_entity.pdbx_description
1 polymer ?
#
loop_
_entity_poly.entity_id
_entity_poly.type
_entity_poly.pdbx_seq_one_letter_code
_entity_poly.pdbx_strand_id
1 'polypeptide(L)'
;LADAQRELGVRPSADPADWYGAVARFSGADDRATAAAYADEVFAVIRDGAGRVTDAGQRVVLTAEPGLVPRTGQLSRAGLRTSAAGATECPATVSCEWVPAAYAEFGDDDYGNHDLADRPNSQPVRYIVVHDIEGYWDSALELVQDPTYVSWQYSLRSTDGHIAQHIKAKDVGWHAGNWYVNAASIGLEHEGFLTAPDAWYTEAMYRASARLVRYLADKHGIPLDRQHILGHDTVPGPTTAAVPGMHTDPGPYWDWRHYFELLGAPLVATSGGDSDMVTIRPDYAGNRPVFTGCASGGASCAVHGSSAVRLYSRPDAASPLIKDIGLRPDGSVSTTGVNDLGSRVSTGQSYAVAERQGDWTAIWYLGQKAWFKNPEDEPTAVGAAGLLVTPRDGLADIPVYGRAYPEAAAYPAGVPVQAVSPLPYKLPKGQRYVAGDKVPGEYYYAVSFDTGGHRVVVGEDLYYEIQFGHRVAFVRAADVRVLPAV
;
A
#
# COMPACT_ATOMS: atom_id res chain seq x y z
N LEU A 1 16.76 -1.40 -26.41
CA LEU A 1 16.20 -2.51 -27.23
C LEU A 1 17.10 -2.87 -28.42
N ALA A 2 17.64 -1.91 -29.19
CA ALA A 2 18.49 -2.20 -30.35
C ALA A 2 19.78 -2.96 -29.97
N ASP A 3 20.36 -2.70 -28.82
CA ASP A 3 21.52 -3.43 -28.29
C ASP A 3 21.12 -4.84 -27.88
N ALA A 4 20.03 -5.01 -27.15
CA ALA A 4 19.48 -6.32 -26.79
C ALA A 4 19.17 -7.17 -28.05
N GLN A 5 18.64 -6.56 -29.11
CA GLN A 5 18.39 -7.24 -30.39
C GLN A 5 19.69 -7.75 -31.04
N ARG A 6 20.76 -6.92 -31.00
CA ARG A 6 22.08 -7.32 -31.50
C ARG A 6 22.72 -8.45 -30.71
N GLU A 7 22.61 -8.41 -29.39
CA GLU A 7 23.08 -9.49 -28.50
C GLU A 7 22.38 -10.83 -28.74
N LEU A 8 21.11 -10.80 -29.12
CA LEU A 8 20.33 -12.00 -29.52
C LEU A 8 20.69 -12.50 -30.93
N GLY A 9 21.60 -11.82 -31.65
CA GLY A 9 21.94 -12.16 -33.02
C GLY A 9 20.79 -11.92 -34.02
N VAL A 10 19.87 -11.02 -33.69
CA VAL A 10 18.72 -10.68 -34.52
C VAL A 10 18.93 -9.26 -35.10
N ARG A 11 18.65 -9.08 -36.39
CA ARG A 11 18.75 -7.76 -37.02
C ARG A 11 17.57 -6.90 -36.57
N PRO A 12 17.78 -5.58 -36.32
CA PRO A 12 16.69 -4.64 -36.11
C PRO A 12 15.69 -4.70 -37.28
N SER A 13 14.41 -4.70 -36.94
CA SER A 13 13.30 -4.79 -37.89
C SER A 13 12.33 -3.64 -37.67
N ALA A 14 11.59 -3.25 -38.73
CA ALA A 14 10.47 -2.33 -38.62
C ALA A 14 9.18 -3.02 -38.10
N ASP A 15 9.16 -4.35 -38.12
CA ASP A 15 8.02 -5.13 -37.59
C ASP A 15 8.12 -5.29 -36.07
N PRO A 16 7.16 -4.74 -35.29
CA PRO A 16 7.17 -4.89 -33.83
C PRO A 16 7.23 -6.34 -33.35
N ALA A 17 6.66 -7.29 -34.10
CA ALA A 17 6.67 -8.72 -33.76
C ALA A 17 8.09 -9.29 -33.59
N ASP A 18 9.08 -8.69 -34.25
CA ASP A 18 10.49 -9.14 -34.20
C ASP A 18 11.24 -8.67 -32.94
N TRP A 19 10.61 -7.89 -32.08
CA TRP A 19 11.26 -7.31 -30.91
C TRP A 19 10.96 -8.07 -29.60
N TYR A 20 10.21 -9.14 -29.65
CA TYR A 20 9.79 -9.89 -28.45
C TYR A 20 10.98 -10.30 -27.57
N GLY A 21 12.03 -10.88 -28.16
CA GLY A 21 13.22 -11.28 -27.43
C GLY A 21 13.99 -10.11 -26.81
N ALA A 22 14.07 -8.98 -27.54
CA ALA A 22 14.71 -7.76 -27.03
C ALA A 22 13.90 -7.12 -25.88
N VAL A 23 12.58 -7.13 -25.98
CA VAL A 23 11.69 -6.68 -24.90
C VAL A 23 11.82 -7.57 -23.67
N ALA A 24 11.83 -8.89 -23.88
CA ALA A 24 12.03 -9.83 -22.79
C ALA A 24 13.38 -9.63 -22.08
N ARG A 25 14.45 -9.40 -22.84
CA ARG A 25 15.78 -9.11 -22.28
C ARG A 25 15.86 -7.74 -21.58
N PHE A 26 15.08 -6.76 -22.05
CA PHE A 26 15.00 -5.44 -21.43
C PHE A 26 14.37 -5.48 -20.03
N SER A 27 13.63 -6.53 -19.67
CA SER A 27 13.12 -6.74 -18.31
C SER A 27 14.24 -6.88 -17.26
N GLY A 28 15.48 -7.17 -17.69
CA GLY A 28 16.57 -7.50 -16.77
C GLY A 28 16.48 -8.89 -16.13
N ALA A 29 15.36 -9.59 -16.28
CA ALA A 29 15.16 -10.90 -15.69
C ALA A 29 16.18 -11.94 -16.20
N ASP A 30 16.68 -12.77 -15.31
CA ASP A 30 17.61 -13.84 -15.59
C ASP A 30 16.93 -15.20 -15.84
N ASP A 31 15.63 -15.29 -15.58
CA ASP A 31 14.80 -16.47 -15.87
C ASP A 31 13.81 -16.23 -17.02
N ARG A 32 13.53 -17.35 -17.73
CA ARG A 32 12.75 -17.32 -18.95
C ARG A 32 11.27 -16.97 -18.72
N ALA A 33 10.69 -17.43 -17.62
CA ALA A 33 9.26 -17.23 -17.36
C ALA A 33 8.97 -15.77 -17.06
N THR A 34 9.78 -15.13 -16.22
CA THR A 34 9.68 -13.70 -15.89
C THR A 34 9.90 -12.81 -17.10
N ALA A 35 10.96 -13.08 -17.88
CA ALA A 35 11.26 -12.34 -19.10
C ALA A 35 10.12 -12.44 -20.13
N ALA A 36 9.53 -13.64 -20.28
CA ALA A 36 8.38 -13.88 -21.14
C ALA A 36 7.15 -13.10 -20.66
N ALA A 37 6.81 -13.19 -19.37
CA ALA A 37 5.66 -12.51 -18.80
C ALA A 37 5.75 -10.98 -18.99
N TYR A 38 6.92 -10.39 -18.79
CA TYR A 38 7.15 -8.98 -19.07
C TYR A 38 6.91 -8.65 -20.56
N ALA A 39 7.48 -9.43 -21.48
CA ALA A 39 7.28 -9.20 -22.92
C ALA A 39 5.80 -9.37 -23.31
N ASP A 40 5.13 -10.39 -22.79
CA ASP A 40 3.70 -10.63 -23.07
C ASP A 40 2.82 -9.47 -22.66
N GLU A 41 3.08 -8.83 -21.51
CA GLU A 41 2.36 -7.62 -21.07
C GLU A 41 2.62 -6.43 -21.97
N VAL A 42 3.89 -6.19 -22.36
CA VAL A 42 4.23 -5.10 -23.31
C VAL A 42 3.52 -5.31 -24.63
N PHE A 43 3.51 -6.54 -25.15
CA PHE A 43 2.82 -6.84 -26.40
C PHE A 43 1.31 -6.79 -26.28
N ALA A 44 0.73 -7.08 -25.10
CA ALA A 44 -0.69 -6.85 -24.84
C ALA A 44 -1.03 -5.36 -24.95
N VAL A 45 -0.22 -4.48 -24.32
CA VAL A 45 -0.40 -3.02 -24.44
C VAL A 45 -0.29 -2.53 -25.88
N ILE A 46 0.60 -3.10 -26.68
CA ILE A 46 0.69 -2.74 -28.12
C ILE A 46 -0.57 -3.17 -28.87
N ARG A 47 -1.09 -4.37 -28.60
CA ARG A 47 -2.33 -4.84 -29.25
C ARG A 47 -3.54 -4.00 -28.89
N ASP A 48 -3.66 -3.62 -27.62
CA ASP A 48 -4.83 -2.91 -27.09
C ASP A 48 -4.75 -1.39 -27.31
N GLY A 49 -3.53 -0.87 -27.50
CA GLY A 49 -3.25 0.55 -27.53
C GLY A 49 -3.25 1.15 -26.13
N ALA A 50 -2.62 2.29 -25.97
CA ALA A 50 -2.58 3.02 -24.71
C ALA A 50 -2.45 4.52 -24.90
N GLY A 51 -2.90 5.31 -23.93
CA GLY A 51 -2.67 6.75 -23.89
C GLY A 51 -2.20 7.16 -22.51
N ARG A 52 -1.14 7.97 -22.46
CA ARG A 52 -0.56 8.47 -21.20
C ARG A 52 -0.17 9.94 -21.34
N VAL A 53 -0.32 10.70 -20.28
CA VAL A 53 0.33 11.99 -20.12
C VAL A 53 1.58 11.77 -19.28
N THR A 54 2.75 12.16 -19.79
CA THR A 54 4.02 12.05 -19.07
C THR A 54 4.10 13.08 -17.94
N ASP A 55 5.03 12.90 -17.01
CA ASP A 55 5.27 13.84 -15.90
C ASP A 55 5.70 15.23 -16.40
N ALA A 56 6.24 15.31 -17.61
CA ALA A 56 6.50 16.57 -18.32
C ALA A 56 5.25 17.17 -19.00
N GLY A 57 4.06 16.56 -18.85
CA GLY A 57 2.80 17.02 -19.44
C GLY A 57 2.64 16.67 -20.93
N GLN A 58 3.49 15.82 -21.50
CA GLN A 58 3.37 15.38 -22.89
C GLN A 58 2.35 14.26 -23.03
N ARG A 59 1.40 14.40 -23.95
CA ARG A 59 0.47 13.33 -24.28
C ARG A 59 1.12 12.35 -25.26
N VAL A 60 1.33 11.12 -24.83
CA VAL A 60 1.80 10.01 -25.67
C VAL A 60 0.62 9.08 -25.94
N VAL A 61 0.43 8.72 -27.21
CA VAL A 61 -0.61 7.77 -27.62
C VAL A 61 0.02 6.65 -28.41
N LEU A 62 -0.20 5.42 -27.98
CA LEU A 62 0.12 4.20 -28.69
C LEU A 62 -1.16 3.72 -29.40
N THR A 63 -1.14 3.70 -30.72
CA THR A 63 -2.26 3.17 -31.50
C THR A 63 -2.33 1.66 -31.35
N ALA A 64 -3.55 1.13 -31.16
CA ALA A 64 -3.76 -0.31 -31.04
C ALA A 64 -3.36 -1.05 -32.33
N GLU A 65 -2.68 -2.18 -32.17
CA GLU A 65 -2.35 -3.14 -33.23
C GLU A 65 -2.90 -4.54 -32.92
N PRO A 66 -4.22 -4.75 -32.97
CA PRO A 66 -4.86 -5.98 -32.48
C PRO A 66 -4.44 -7.25 -33.24
N GLY A 67 -3.88 -7.09 -34.43
CA GLY A 67 -3.35 -8.19 -35.25
C GLY A 67 -1.91 -8.59 -34.95
N LEU A 68 -1.23 -7.92 -34.02
CA LEU A 68 0.17 -8.17 -33.71
C LEU A 68 0.35 -9.52 -33.00
N VAL A 69 1.14 -10.42 -33.64
CA VAL A 69 1.52 -11.73 -33.08
C VAL A 69 3.02 -11.75 -32.83
N PRO A 70 3.47 -11.73 -31.58
CA PRO A 70 4.89 -11.68 -31.24
C PRO A 70 5.63 -12.96 -31.66
N ARG A 71 6.89 -12.84 -32.10
CA ARG A 71 7.77 -13.98 -32.42
C ARG A 71 8.52 -14.46 -31.18
N THR A 72 7.85 -15.20 -30.33
CA THR A 72 8.34 -15.66 -29.02
C THR A 72 9.54 -16.61 -29.09
N GLY A 73 9.82 -17.24 -30.25
CA GLY A 73 10.95 -18.15 -30.43
C GLY A 73 12.33 -17.51 -30.19
N GLN A 74 12.43 -16.21 -30.19
CA GLN A 74 13.67 -15.47 -29.88
C GLN A 74 14.16 -15.67 -28.43
N LEU A 75 13.26 -16.00 -27.48
CA LEU A 75 13.62 -16.25 -26.08
C LEU A 75 14.61 -17.41 -25.91
N SER A 76 14.63 -18.37 -26.84
CA SER A 76 15.59 -19.49 -26.79
C SER A 76 17.05 -19.02 -26.96
N ARG A 77 17.27 -17.84 -27.50
CA ARG A 77 18.60 -17.25 -27.72
C ARG A 77 19.06 -16.34 -26.59
N ALA A 78 18.18 -16.04 -25.62
CA ALA A 78 18.46 -15.07 -24.57
C ALA A 78 19.35 -15.63 -23.43
N GLY A 79 19.69 -16.92 -23.46
CA GLY A 79 20.55 -17.55 -22.42
C GLY A 79 19.91 -17.58 -21.02
N LEU A 80 18.59 -17.39 -20.94
CA LEU A 80 17.87 -17.28 -19.67
C LEU A 80 17.74 -18.65 -18.98
N ARG A 81 17.86 -18.68 -17.67
CA ARG A 81 17.64 -19.86 -16.84
C ARG A 81 16.18 -20.32 -16.93
N THR A 82 15.95 -21.61 -16.76
CA THR A 82 14.62 -22.14 -16.44
C THR A 82 14.50 -22.15 -14.93
N SER A 83 13.55 -21.42 -14.38
CA SER A 83 13.33 -21.37 -12.93
C SER A 83 13.09 -22.78 -12.38
N ALA A 84 13.84 -23.14 -11.33
CA ALA A 84 13.52 -24.31 -10.52
C ALA A 84 12.36 -23.92 -9.60
N ALA A 85 11.17 -24.44 -9.88
CA ALA A 85 10.03 -24.27 -8.97
C ALA A 85 10.33 -24.97 -7.64
N GLY A 86 10.14 -24.29 -6.49
CA GLY A 86 9.96 -25.05 -5.29
C GLY A 86 10.35 -24.45 -3.93
N ALA A 87 11.18 -23.44 -3.81
CA ALA A 87 11.58 -22.93 -2.49
C ALA A 87 10.80 -21.68 -2.06
N THR A 88 10.36 -20.85 -3.00
CA THR A 88 9.71 -19.56 -2.76
C THR A 88 8.19 -19.64 -2.93
N GLU A 89 7.48 -18.70 -2.27
CA GLU A 89 6.04 -18.51 -2.42
C GLU A 89 5.78 -17.31 -3.36
N CYS A 90 6.29 -17.43 -4.57
CA CYS A 90 6.16 -16.47 -5.66
C CYS A 90 5.46 -17.09 -6.86
N PRO A 91 4.74 -16.29 -7.68
CA PRO A 91 4.21 -16.79 -8.94
C PRO A 91 5.35 -17.09 -9.93
N ALA A 92 5.14 -18.02 -10.83
CA ALA A 92 6.13 -18.41 -11.85
C ALA A 92 6.45 -17.27 -12.86
N THR A 93 5.75 -16.15 -12.79
CA THR A 93 5.88 -14.99 -13.67
C THR A 93 6.81 -13.89 -13.13
N VAL A 94 7.47 -14.14 -11.98
CA VAL A 94 8.46 -13.22 -11.39
C VAL A 94 9.77 -13.94 -11.13
N SER A 95 10.89 -13.21 -11.24
CA SER A 95 12.18 -13.66 -10.75
C SER A 95 12.20 -13.60 -9.23
N CYS A 96 12.37 -14.72 -8.57
CA CYS A 96 12.25 -14.81 -7.12
C CYS A 96 13.25 -15.82 -6.56
N GLU A 97 13.99 -15.40 -5.53
CA GLU A 97 14.93 -16.26 -4.81
C GLU A 97 14.60 -16.32 -3.32
N TRP A 98 15.13 -17.34 -2.65
CA TRP A 98 15.02 -17.49 -1.22
C TRP A 98 16.28 -16.98 -0.53
N VAL A 99 16.19 -15.86 0.18
CA VAL A 99 17.24 -15.24 1.01
C VAL A 99 16.69 -15.14 2.43
N PRO A 100 16.83 -16.19 3.26
CA PRO A 100 16.14 -16.25 4.55
C PRO A 100 16.59 -15.16 5.51
N ALA A 101 15.60 -14.58 6.20
CA ALA A 101 15.85 -13.78 7.39
C ALA A 101 16.50 -14.67 8.46
N ALA A 102 17.41 -14.10 9.22
CA ALA A 102 18.02 -14.81 10.32
C ALA A 102 16.98 -15.08 11.43
N TYR A 103 17.06 -16.27 12.05
CA TYR A 103 16.20 -16.66 13.15
C TYR A 103 17.02 -17.41 14.19
N ALA A 104 17.27 -16.77 15.33
CA ALA A 104 18.12 -17.29 16.39
C ALA A 104 17.62 -16.86 17.76
N GLU A 105 17.84 -17.67 18.77
CA GLU A 105 17.60 -17.36 20.18
C GLU A 105 18.89 -16.83 20.84
N PHE A 106 18.77 -15.74 21.60
CA PHE A 106 19.88 -15.06 22.27
C PHE A 106 19.83 -15.19 23.79
N GLY A 107 18.67 -15.52 24.34
CA GLY A 107 18.41 -15.67 25.76
C GLY A 107 16.93 -15.98 25.98
N ASP A 108 16.53 -16.03 27.25
CA ASP A 108 15.13 -16.31 27.61
C ASP A 108 14.21 -15.26 26.97
N ASP A 109 13.34 -15.70 26.05
CA ASP A 109 12.37 -14.87 25.30
C ASP A 109 13.02 -13.73 24.44
N ASP A 110 14.33 -13.77 24.22
CA ASP A 110 15.05 -12.88 23.30
C ASP A 110 15.47 -13.67 22.05
N TYR A 111 14.89 -13.35 20.91
CA TYR A 111 15.08 -14.07 19.64
C TYR A 111 14.91 -13.16 18.42
N GLY A 112 15.42 -13.64 17.29
CA GLY A 112 15.51 -12.85 16.09
C GLY A 112 14.25 -12.77 15.32
N ASN A 113 14.13 -11.87 14.61
CA ASN A 113 13.50 -10.70 13.96
C ASN A 113 12.13 -10.98 13.35
N HIS A 114 11.49 -12.14 13.60
CA HIS A 114 10.13 -12.50 13.18
C HIS A 114 9.55 -13.57 14.11
N ASP A 115 8.24 -13.80 14.00
CA ASP A 115 7.56 -14.82 14.78
C ASP A 115 7.07 -15.97 13.89
N LEU A 116 7.33 -17.19 14.32
CA LEU A 116 6.77 -18.36 13.66
C LEU A 116 5.26 -18.43 13.92
N ALA A 117 4.50 -18.70 12.87
CA ALA A 117 3.05 -18.82 12.91
C ALA A 117 2.57 -19.88 11.90
N ASP A 118 1.28 -20.07 11.80
CA ASP A 118 0.66 -20.97 10.82
C ASP A 118 -0.55 -20.28 10.15
N ARG A 119 -0.32 -19.07 9.63
CA ARG A 119 -1.37 -18.32 8.92
C ARG A 119 -1.75 -18.99 7.60
N PRO A 120 -3.01 -19.04 7.20
CA PRO A 120 -4.19 -18.49 7.89
C PRO A 120 -4.81 -19.42 8.94
N ASN A 121 -4.17 -20.58 9.27
CA ASN A 121 -4.78 -21.55 10.20
C ASN A 121 -4.74 -21.06 11.66
N SER A 122 -3.71 -20.27 12.05
CA SER A 122 -3.61 -19.65 13.38
C SER A 122 -4.38 -18.34 13.44
N GLN A 123 -4.10 -17.39 12.56
CA GLN A 123 -4.82 -16.13 12.36
C GLN A 123 -4.85 -15.78 10.87
N PRO A 124 -5.86 -15.03 10.39
CA PRO A 124 -5.95 -14.69 8.98
C PRO A 124 -4.89 -13.66 8.56
N VAL A 125 -4.45 -13.75 7.31
CA VAL A 125 -3.75 -12.66 6.64
C VAL A 125 -4.82 -11.77 6.01
N ARG A 126 -4.89 -10.51 6.43
CA ARG A 126 -5.88 -9.53 5.95
C ARG A 126 -5.28 -8.48 5.05
N TYR A 127 -3.99 -8.19 5.21
CA TYR A 127 -3.34 -7.06 4.55
C TYR A 127 -2.09 -7.46 3.80
N ILE A 128 -1.79 -6.71 2.75
CA ILE A 128 -0.47 -6.61 2.16
C ILE A 128 0.00 -5.17 2.36
N VAL A 129 1.18 -4.99 2.96
CA VAL A 129 1.75 -3.66 3.23
C VAL A 129 2.89 -3.39 2.26
N VAL A 130 2.72 -2.35 1.46
CA VAL A 130 3.70 -1.83 0.51
C VAL A 130 4.59 -0.83 1.24
N HIS A 131 5.89 -1.10 1.27
CA HIS A 131 6.92 -0.27 1.84
C HIS A 131 7.86 0.27 0.76
N ASP A 132 8.60 1.30 1.09
CA ASP A 132 9.83 1.75 0.46
C ASP A 132 10.92 1.68 1.53
N ILE A 133 11.99 0.90 1.28
CA ILE A 133 13.03 0.63 2.27
C ILE A 133 13.83 1.88 2.65
N GLU A 134 13.66 3.02 1.93
CA GLU A 134 14.53 4.21 2.05
C GLU A 134 16.02 3.83 1.98
N GLY A 135 16.37 2.91 1.09
CA GLY A 135 17.69 2.32 0.98
C GLY A 135 17.92 1.52 -0.30
N TYR A 136 19.08 0.91 -0.36
CA TYR A 136 19.56 0.12 -1.50
C TYR A 136 19.31 -1.37 -1.29
N TRP A 137 19.25 -2.14 -2.38
CA TRP A 137 19.05 -3.58 -2.38
C TRP A 137 19.97 -4.33 -1.41
N ASP A 138 21.29 -4.12 -1.51
CA ASP A 138 22.24 -4.84 -0.66
C ASP A 138 22.04 -4.51 0.83
N SER A 139 21.74 -3.25 1.15
CA SER A 139 21.44 -2.82 2.53
C SER A 139 20.16 -3.45 3.06
N ALA A 140 19.14 -3.62 2.21
CA ALA A 140 17.89 -4.31 2.57
C ALA A 140 18.16 -5.78 2.93
N LEU A 141 18.99 -6.47 2.14
CA LEU A 141 19.37 -7.86 2.39
C LEU A 141 20.21 -8.02 3.67
N GLU A 142 21.16 -7.10 3.91
CA GLU A 142 21.95 -7.08 5.17
C GLU A 142 21.03 -6.86 6.38
N LEU A 143 20.08 -5.92 6.28
CA LEU A 143 19.18 -5.55 7.37
C LEU A 143 18.24 -6.72 7.76
N VAL A 144 17.65 -7.42 6.81
CA VAL A 144 16.75 -8.54 7.08
C VAL A 144 17.50 -9.77 7.62
N GLN A 145 18.80 -9.87 7.36
CA GLN A 145 19.67 -10.93 7.89
C GLN A 145 20.21 -10.62 9.29
N ASP A 146 20.00 -9.42 9.82
CA ASP A 146 20.27 -9.11 11.22
C ASP A 146 19.16 -9.68 12.11
N PRO A 147 19.44 -10.71 12.93
CA PRO A 147 18.41 -11.32 13.76
C PRO A 147 17.95 -10.45 14.94
N THR A 148 18.52 -9.26 15.13
CA THR A 148 18.22 -8.40 16.28
C THR A 148 17.34 -7.20 15.94
N TYR A 149 16.88 -7.06 14.66
CA TYR A 149 16.25 -5.82 14.28
C TYR A 149 14.84 -6.03 13.68
N VAL A 150 14.68 -5.93 12.37
CA VAL A 150 13.38 -5.95 11.67
C VAL A 150 13.34 -7.03 10.59
N SER A 151 12.16 -7.36 10.12
CA SER A 151 12.01 -8.30 9.02
C SER A 151 10.69 -8.09 8.27
N TRP A 152 10.67 -8.59 7.04
CA TRP A 152 9.51 -8.57 6.15
C TRP A 152 9.56 -9.79 5.24
N GLN A 153 8.47 -10.05 4.51
CA GLN A 153 8.38 -11.26 3.72
C GLN A 153 9.13 -11.17 2.38
N TYR A 154 9.08 -10.02 1.71
CA TYR A 154 9.66 -9.87 0.36
C TYR A 154 10.38 -8.54 0.18
N SER A 155 11.56 -8.56 -0.46
CA SER A 155 12.22 -7.38 -1.03
C SER A 155 12.09 -7.38 -2.55
N LEU A 156 11.93 -6.18 -3.14
CA LEU A 156 11.81 -5.99 -4.59
C LEU A 156 12.87 -5.01 -5.08
N ARG A 157 13.69 -5.45 -6.04
CA ARG A 157 14.76 -4.63 -6.61
C ARG A 157 14.22 -3.67 -7.66
N SER A 158 14.65 -2.41 -7.57
CA SER A 158 14.15 -1.34 -8.45
C SER A 158 14.51 -1.56 -9.92
N THR A 159 15.75 -1.98 -10.21
CA THR A 159 16.29 -2.00 -11.57
C THR A 159 15.60 -2.97 -12.52
N ASP A 160 15.10 -4.10 -12.01
CA ASP A 160 14.58 -5.21 -12.83
C ASP A 160 13.37 -5.94 -12.21
N GLY A 161 12.93 -5.55 -11.02
CA GLY A 161 11.82 -6.19 -10.32
C GLY A 161 12.15 -7.57 -9.76
N HIS A 162 13.45 -7.92 -9.61
CA HIS A 162 13.84 -9.16 -8.94
C HIS A 162 13.37 -9.18 -7.50
N ILE A 163 12.93 -10.34 -7.01
CA ILE A 163 12.34 -10.51 -5.69
C ILE A 163 13.21 -11.43 -4.85
N ALA A 164 13.47 -11.04 -3.61
CA ALA A 164 13.99 -11.91 -2.57
C ALA A 164 12.90 -12.17 -1.53
N GLN A 165 12.57 -13.44 -1.29
CA GLN A 165 11.70 -13.83 -0.18
C GLN A 165 12.54 -14.17 1.05
N HIS A 166 12.17 -13.61 2.21
CA HIS A 166 12.94 -13.72 3.47
C HIS A 166 12.23 -14.57 4.52
N ILE A 167 10.92 -14.48 4.61
CA ILE A 167 10.08 -15.17 5.58
C ILE A 167 8.95 -15.86 4.82
N LYS A 168 8.48 -17.00 5.30
CA LYS A 168 7.29 -17.64 4.73
C LYS A 168 6.04 -16.79 5.01
N ALA A 169 5.12 -16.76 4.05
CA ALA A 169 3.89 -15.97 4.21
C ALA A 169 3.04 -16.38 5.42
N LYS A 170 3.20 -17.60 5.91
CA LYS A 170 2.54 -18.07 7.13
C LYS A 170 3.09 -17.46 8.42
N ASP A 171 4.31 -16.93 8.42
CA ASP A 171 5.01 -16.38 9.59
C ASP A 171 4.88 -14.84 9.65
N VAL A 172 5.11 -14.24 10.82
CA VAL A 172 4.88 -12.83 11.08
C VAL A 172 6.18 -12.05 11.01
N GLY A 173 6.31 -11.15 10.03
CA GLY A 173 7.40 -10.18 9.94
C GLY A 173 7.19 -8.98 10.88
N TRP A 174 8.28 -8.32 11.26
CA TRP A 174 8.27 -7.12 12.10
C TRP A 174 8.54 -5.87 11.25
N HIS A 175 7.55 -5.38 10.51
CA HIS A 175 7.71 -4.33 9.50
C HIS A 175 6.76 -3.13 9.66
N ALA A 176 5.56 -3.32 10.26
CA ALA A 176 4.51 -2.32 10.16
C ALA A 176 4.44 -1.36 11.37
N GLY A 177 5.32 -1.49 12.37
CA GLY A 177 5.29 -0.65 13.57
C GLY A 177 4.04 -0.82 14.45
N ASN A 178 3.17 -1.78 14.10
CA ASN A 178 1.93 -2.11 14.81
C ASN A 178 1.76 -3.63 14.83
N TRP A 179 1.85 -4.23 16.02
CA TRP A 179 1.77 -5.68 16.17
C TRP A 179 0.47 -6.29 15.63
N TYR A 180 -0.66 -5.62 15.81
CA TYR A 180 -1.94 -6.06 15.26
C TYR A 180 -1.88 -6.19 13.72
N VAL A 181 -1.24 -5.22 13.06
CA VAL A 181 -1.05 -5.25 11.60
C VAL A 181 0.01 -6.28 11.21
N ASN A 182 1.17 -6.34 11.90
CA ASN A 182 2.18 -7.36 11.64
C ASN A 182 1.60 -8.77 11.65
N ALA A 183 0.83 -9.10 12.70
CA ALA A 183 0.21 -10.43 12.85
C ALA A 183 -0.78 -10.77 11.73
N ALA A 184 -1.34 -9.79 11.05
CA ALA A 184 -2.36 -9.95 10.03
C ALA A 184 -1.90 -9.52 8.61
N SER A 185 -0.59 -9.31 8.37
CA SER A 185 -0.10 -8.79 7.09
C SER A 185 1.10 -9.55 6.51
N ILE A 186 1.35 -9.27 5.23
CA ILE A 186 2.57 -9.62 4.50
C ILE A 186 3.22 -8.30 4.07
N GLY A 187 4.49 -8.09 4.45
CA GLY A 187 5.27 -6.90 4.12
C GLY A 187 6.09 -7.07 2.84
N LEU A 188 6.05 -6.05 1.98
CA LEU A 188 6.83 -5.95 0.75
C LEU A 188 7.67 -4.68 0.79
N GLU A 189 8.99 -4.82 0.86
CA GLU A 189 9.94 -3.70 0.82
C GLU A 189 10.44 -3.46 -0.59
N HIS A 190 10.21 -2.27 -1.12
CA HIS A 190 10.67 -1.85 -2.44
C HIS A 190 11.96 -1.03 -2.30
N GLU A 191 12.96 -1.42 -3.07
CA GLU A 191 14.24 -0.69 -3.12
C GLU A 191 14.02 0.74 -3.59
N GLY A 192 14.54 1.72 -2.85
CA GLY A 192 14.53 3.11 -3.28
C GLY A 192 14.40 4.13 -2.18
N PHE A 193 14.05 5.33 -2.62
CA PHE A 193 13.86 6.50 -1.76
C PHE A 193 12.62 7.26 -2.23
N LEU A 194 11.64 7.42 -1.37
CA LEU A 194 10.37 8.10 -1.68
C LEU A 194 10.56 9.57 -2.18
N THR A 195 11.69 10.17 -1.90
CA THR A 195 12.02 11.54 -2.36
C THR A 195 12.63 11.61 -3.76
N ALA A 196 12.91 10.46 -4.39
CA ALA A 196 13.51 10.36 -5.72
C ALA A 196 12.77 9.34 -6.61
N PRO A 197 11.44 9.50 -6.83
CA PRO A 197 10.59 8.51 -7.49
C PRO A 197 11.02 8.18 -8.92
N ASP A 198 11.49 9.16 -9.70
CA ASP A 198 11.95 8.95 -11.09
C ASP A 198 13.12 7.97 -11.20
N ALA A 199 13.95 7.87 -10.17
CA ALA A 199 15.10 6.99 -10.16
C ALA A 199 14.75 5.58 -9.65
N TRP A 200 13.75 5.46 -8.78
CA TRP A 200 13.54 4.25 -7.98
C TRP A 200 12.22 3.53 -8.25
N TYR A 201 11.11 4.24 -8.49
CA TYR A 201 9.80 3.62 -8.73
C TYR A 201 9.64 3.22 -10.20
N THR A 202 10.43 2.21 -10.60
CA THR A 202 10.50 1.77 -12.00
C THR A 202 9.31 0.91 -12.40
N GLU A 203 9.01 0.89 -13.70
CA GLU A 203 7.95 0.05 -14.26
C GLU A 203 8.25 -1.45 -14.05
N ALA A 204 9.51 -1.87 -14.07
CA ALA A 204 9.90 -3.25 -13.80
C ALA A 204 9.51 -3.67 -12.38
N MET A 205 9.80 -2.82 -11.41
CA MET A 205 9.45 -3.05 -10.01
C MET A 205 7.93 -3.03 -9.78
N TYR A 206 7.20 -2.06 -10.33
CA TYR A 206 5.74 -2.01 -10.25
C TYR A 206 5.08 -3.28 -10.79
N ARG A 207 5.52 -3.77 -11.95
CA ARG A 207 4.95 -4.99 -12.57
C ARG A 207 5.27 -6.24 -11.78
N ALA A 208 6.50 -6.39 -11.29
CA ALA A 208 6.88 -7.53 -10.45
C ALA A 208 6.09 -7.52 -9.14
N SER A 209 5.99 -6.36 -8.48
CA SER A 209 5.22 -6.17 -7.27
C SER A 209 3.74 -6.50 -7.47
N ALA A 210 3.11 -5.97 -8.53
CA ALA A 210 1.70 -6.23 -8.82
C ALA A 210 1.42 -7.72 -9.08
N ARG A 211 2.31 -8.45 -9.77
CA ARG A 211 2.17 -9.89 -9.96
C ARG A 211 2.26 -10.66 -8.65
N LEU A 212 3.22 -10.29 -7.80
CA LEU A 212 3.37 -10.89 -6.48
C LEU A 212 2.16 -10.63 -5.60
N VAL A 213 1.70 -9.38 -5.54
CA VAL A 213 0.53 -8.99 -4.73
C VAL A 213 -0.74 -9.69 -5.20
N ARG A 214 -0.99 -9.79 -6.51
CA ARG A 214 -2.14 -10.54 -7.04
C ARG A 214 -2.08 -12.01 -6.62
N TYR A 215 -0.91 -12.64 -6.75
CA TYR A 215 -0.72 -14.02 -6.34
C TYR A 215 -0.96 -14.23 -4.84
N LEU A 216 -0.43 -13.36 -3.99
CA LEU A 216 -0.62 -13.44 -2.55
C LEU A 216 -2.07 -13.14 -2.15
N ALA A 217 -2.70 -12.14 -2.79
CA ALA A 217 -4.10 -11.80 -2.55
C ALA A 217 -5.03 -12.96 -2.90
N ASP A 218 -4.84 -13.60 -4.05
CA ASP A 218 -5.59 -14.80 -4.46
C ASP A 218 -5.37 -15.96 -3.47
N LYS A 219 -4.11 -16.22 -3.11
CA LYS A 219 -3.73 -17.31 -2.19
C LYS A 219 -4.34 -17.16 -0.79
N HIS A 220 -4.44 -15.94 -0.27
CA HIS A 220 -4.90 -15.65 1.10
C HIS A 220 -6.32 -15.08 1.13
N GLY A 221 -6.98 -14.88 0.00
CA GLY A 221 -8.34 -14.34 -0.07
C GLY A 221 -8.41 -12.85 0.31
N ILE A 222 -7.35 -12.06 0.01
CA ILE A 222 -7.25 -10.64 0.34
C ILE A 222 -7.91 -9.82 -0.79
N PRO A 223 -8.87 -8.93 -0.50
CA PRO A 223 -9.45 -8.05 -1.50
C PRO A 223 -8.42 -7.08 -2.10
N LEU A 224 -8.52 -6.85 -3.42
CA LEU A 224 -7.66 -5.88 -4.11
C LEU A 224 -8.28 -4.48 -4.04
N ASP A 225 -8.21 -3.86 -2.88
CA ASP A 225 -8.62 -2.48 -2.60
C ASP A 225 -7.66 -1.79 -1.63
N ARG A 226 -7.84 -0.48 -1.40
CA ARG A 226 -6.94 0.32 -0.55
C ARG A 226 -7.17 0.13 0.96
N GLN A 227 -8.14 -0.67 1.37
CA GLN A 227 -8.33 -1.08 2.76
C GLN A 227 -7.53 -2.33 3.11
N HIS A 228 -7.10 -3.11 2.10
CA HIS A 228 -6.36 -4.35 2.27
C HIS A 228 -4.94 -4.29 1.67
N ILE A 229 -4.77 -3.53 0.58
CA ILE A 229 -3.44 -3.24 0.01
C ILE A 229 -3.01 -1.87 0.53
N LEU A 230 -2.34 -1.88 1.67
CA LEU A 230 -1.95 -0.68 2.40
C LEU A 230 -0.58 -0.17 1.95
N GLY A 231 -0.34 1.15 2.03
CA GLY A 231 1.00 1.66 2.21
C GLY A 231 1.37 1.62 3.70
N HIS A 232 2.63 1.58 4.04
CA HIS A 232 3.05 1.70 5.44
C HIS A 232 2.56 3.02 6.05
N ASP A 233 2.51 4.07 5.24
CA ASP A 233 1.91 5.37 5.60
C ASP A 233 0.43 5.29 5.98
N THR A 234 -0.26 4.19 5.65
CA THR A 234 -1.69 3.96 5.95
C THR A 234 -1.89 3.16 7.24
N VAL A 235 -0.84 2.51 7.75
CA VAL A 235 -0.89 1.72 8.99
C VAL A 235 -1.08 2.64 10.21
N PRO A 236 -2.08 2.40 11.08
CA PRO A 236 -2.33 3.25 12.25
C PRO A 236 -1.26 3.07 13.33
N GLY A 237 -0.95 4.13 14.07
CA GLY A 237 -0.18 4.02 15.30
C GLY A 237 -0.95 3.18 16.33
N PRO A 238 -0.34 2.18 16.98
CA PRO A 238 -1.05 1.31 17.93
C PRO A 238 -1.48 2.03 19.21
N THR A 239 -0.86 3.15 19.53
CA THR A 239 -1.16 3.99 20.70
C THR A 239 -0.95 5.47 20.35
N THR A 240 -1.49 6.37 21.19
CA THR A 240 -1.28 7.82 21.03
C THR A 240 0.20 8.19 20.95
N ALA A 241 1.05 7.59 21.77
CA ALA A 241 2.48 7.87 21.78
C ALA A 241 3.21 7.39 20.51
N ALA A 242 2.70 6.35 19.87
CA ALA A 242 3.30 5.79 18.65
C ALA A 242 2.96 6.61 17.38
N VAL A 243 1.84 7.34 17.36
CA VAL A 243 1.37 8.04 16.13
C VAL A 243 2.44 8.91 15.47
N PRO A 244 3.22 9.76 16.19
CA PRO A 244 4.24 10.60 15.57
C PRO A 244 5.43 9.83 15.00
N GLY A 245 5.70 8.64 15.48
CA GLY A 245 6.83 7.79 15.06
C GLY A 245 6.50 6.78 13.97
N MET A 246 5.25 6.74 13.50
CA MET A 246 4.88 5.85 12.40
C MET A 246 5.46 6.30 11.08
N HIS A 247 5.90 5.37 10.27
CA HIS A 247 6.53 5.60 8.98
C HIS A 247 5.60 6.22 7.94
N THR A 248 6.15 6.76 6.87
CA THR A 248 5.44 7.56 5.86
C THR A 248 5.63 7.06 4.42
N ASP A 249 6.34 5.94 4.25
CA ASP A 249 6.55 5.21 3.00
C ASP A 249 5.29 4.44 2.55
N PRO A 250 5.09 4.20 1.26
CA PRO A 250 5.92 4.57 0.13
C PRO A 250 5.77 6.04 -0.30
N GLY A 251 5.04 6.85 0.45
CA GLY A 251 4.93 8.29 0.29
C GLY A 251 4.00 8.74 -0.85
N PRO A 252 4.04 10.07 -1.16
CA PRO A 252 3.07 10.68 -2.05
C PRO A 252 3.31 10.37 -3.52
N TYR A 253 4.47 9.84 -3.88
CA TYR A 253 4.88 9.61 -5.25
C TYR A 253 4.70 8.17 -5.74
N TRP A 254 4.31 7.24 -4.88
CA TRP A 254 3.87 5.92 -5.34
C TRP A 254 2.59 6.06 -6.15
N ASP A 255 2.61 5.66 -7.44
CA ASP A 255 1.45 5.78 -8.33
C ASP A 255 0.44 4.66 -8.04
N TRP A 256 -0.41 4.88 -7.05
CA TRP A 256 -1.46 3.93 -6.67
C TRP A 256 -2.45 3.66 -7.79
N ARG A 257 -2.74 4.63 -8.67
CA ARG A 257 -3.67 4.42 -9.78
C ARG A 257 -3.10 3.42 -10.77
N HIS A 258 -1.86 3.64 -11.23
CA HIS A 258 -1.14 2.72 -12.10
C HIS A 258 -0.97 1.35 -11.44
N TYR A 259 -0.63 1.33 -10.15
CA TYR A 259 -0.46 0.08 -9.41
C TYR A 259 -1.74 -0.76 -9.38
N PHE A 260 -2.91 -0.16 -9.13
CA PHE A 260 -4.20 -0.85 -9.16
C PHE A 260 -4.65 -1.25 -10.58
N GLU A 261 -4.24 -0.52 -11.62
CA GLU A 261 -4.39 -0.96 -13.02
C GLU A 261 -3.58 -2.24 -13.27
N LEU A 262 -2.33 -2.32 -12.82
CA LEU A 262 -1.48 -3.52 -12.90
C LEU A 262 -2.00 -4.69 -12.06
N LEU A 263 -2.63 -4.40 -10.91
CA LEU A 263 -3.31 -5.42 -10.09
C LEU A 263 -4.55 -6.00 -10.79
N GLY A 264 -5.04 -5.39 -11.86
CA GLY A 264 -6.29 -5.78 -12.53
C GLY A 264 -7.55 -5.37 -11.76
N ALA A 265 -7.43 -4.44 -10.82
CA ALA A 265 -8.50 -3.87 -10.01
C ALA A 265 -8.52 -2.33 -10.13
N PRO A 266 -8.73 -1.78 -11.35
CA PRO A 266 -8.62 -0.35 -11.59
C PRO A 266 -9.61 0.45 -10.73
N LEU A 267 -9.12 1.57 -10.19
CA LEU A 267 -9.92 2.46 -9.38
C LEU A 267 -10.92 3.22 -10.27
N VAL A 268 -12.19 2.87 -10.20
CA VAL A 268 -13.26 3.45 -11.02
C VAL A 268 -14.37 4.02 -10.14
N ALA A 269 -15.19 4.91 -10.71
CA ALA A 269 -16.42 5.35 -10.05
C ALA A 269 -17.37 4.15 -9.87
N THR A 270 -17.89 3.97 -8.66
CA THR A 270 -18.86 2.92 -8.32
C THR A 270 -20.23 3.48 -7.97
N SER A 271 -20.36 4.83 -7.98
CA SER A 271 -21.62 5.56 -7.80
C SER A 271 -21.61 6.89 -8.58
N GLY A 272 -22.71 7.61 -8.57
CA GLY A 272 -22.81 8.95 -9.16
C GLY A 272 -21.95 10.01 -8.44
N GLY A 273 -21.73 11.15 -9.10
CA GLY A 273 -20.94 12.25 -8.55
C GLY A 273 -21.54 12.93 -7.30
N ASP A 274 -22.83 12.72 -7.06
CA ASP A 274 -23.59 13.22 -5.90
C ASP A 274 -23.59 12.26 -4.69
N SER A 275 -22.97 11.09 -4.82
CA SER A 275 -22.89 10.12 -3.73
C SER A 275 -22.35 10.73 -2.43
N ASP A 276 -22.85 10.23 -1.30
CA ASP A 276 -22.35 10.52 0.06
C ASP A 276 -20.91 10.03 0.33
N MET A 277 -20.32 9.33 -0.64
CA MET A 277 -18.98 8.76 -0.55
C MET A 277 -18.20 9.04 -1.83
N VAL A 278 -16.92 9.32 -1.70
CA VAL A 278 -15.99 9.53 -2.82
C VAL A 278 -14.73 8.71 -2.65
N THR A 279 -14.16 8.26 -3.77
CA THR A 279 -12.82 7.69 -3.84
C THR A 279 -11.86 8.72 -4.46
N ILE A 280 -10.76 8.99 -3.79
CA ILE A 280 -9.71 9.89 -4.28
C ILE A 280 -9.05 9.28 -5.52
N ARG A 281 -9.04 10.02 -6.62
CA ARG A 281 -8.54 9.53 -7.91
C ARG A 281 -8.12 10.68 -8.83
N PRO A 282 -7.13 11.50 -8.44
CA PRO A 282 -6.60 12.54 -9.32
C PRO A 282 -5.98 11.92 -10.57
N ASP A 283 -5.83 12.72 -11.62
CA ASP A 283 -4.87 12.41 -12.67
C ASP A 283 -3.45 12.53 -12.11
N TYR A 284 -2.70 11.42 -12.04
CA TYR A 284 -1.41 11.38 -11.37
C TYR A 284 -0.42 12.41 -11.94
N ALA A 285 -0.28 12.46 -13.27
CA ALA A 285 0.66 13.35 -13.92
C ALA A 285 0.27 14.84 -13.80
N GLY A 286 -1.03 15.14 -13.78
CA GLY A 286 -1.58 16.50 -13.62
C GLY A 286 -1.62 16.97 -12.18
N ASN A 287 -1.73 16.06 -11.22
CA ASN A 287 -1.82 16.37 -9.79
C ASN A 287 -0.42 16.58 -9.19
N ARG A 288 0.02 17.82 -9.07
CA ARG A 288 1.39 18.23 -8.69
C ARG A 288 1.41 19.12 -7.45
N PRO A 289 0.99 18.60 -6.28
CA PRO A 289 1.06 19.38 -5.05
C PRO A 289 2.52 19.69 -4.67
N VAL A 290 2.78 20.89 -4.20
CA VAL A 290 4.12 21.29 -3.74
C VAL A 290 4.46 20.53 -2.46
N PHE A 291 5.61 19.86 -2.45
CA PHE A 291 6.18 19.23 -1.26
C PHE A 291 7.51 19.89 -0.88
N THR A 292 7.88 19.77 0.39
CA THR A 292 9.14 20.23 0.96
C THR A 292 9.82 19.09 1.71
N GLY A 293 11.12 19.21 1.96
CA GLY A 293 11.87 18.22 2.75
C GLY A 293 12.46 17.06 1.96
N CYS A 294 12.52 17.14 0.61
CA CYS A 294 13.22 16.17 -0.23
C CYS A 294 14.76 16.36 -0.26
N ALA A 295 15.25 17.45 0.30
CA ALA A 295 16.66 17.75 0.43
C ALA A 295 16.95 18.39 1.78
N SER A 296 18.22 18.44 2.16
CA SER A 296 18.66 19.09 3.41
C SER A 296 18.19 20.55 3.49
N GLY A 297 17.84 20.99 4.70
CA GLY A 297 17.35 22.36 4.94
C GLY A 297 15.90 22.60 4.58
N GLY A 298 15.10 21.57 4.31
CA GLY A 298 13.65 21.70 4.05
C GLY A 298 13.31 22.31 2.69
N ALA A 299 14.21 22.21 1.71
CA ALA A 299 14.00 22.72 0.36
C ALA A 299 12.76 22.09 -0.32
N SER A 300 12.20 22.80 -1.29
CA SER A 300 11.13 22.28 -2.14
C SER A 300 11.57 21.03 -2.88
N CYS A 301 10.70 20.04 -2.94
CA CYS A 301 10.88 18.88 -3.78
C CYS A 301 10.78 19.26 -5.26
N ALA A 302 11.32 18.45 -6.15
CA ALA A 302 11.09 18.57 -7.59
C ALA A 302 9.57 18.49 -7.88
N VAL A 303 9.12 19.22 -8.88
CA VAL A 303 7.72 19.15 -9.32
C VAL A 303 7.50 17.80 -9.99
N HIS A 304 6.64 16.99 -9.43
CA HIS A 304 6.37 15.63 -9.87
C HIS A 304 4.89 15.30 -9.75
N GLY A 305 4.38 14.34 -10.56
CA GLY A 305 3.06 13.76 -10.40
C GLY A 305 2.90 13.08 -9.05
N SER A 306 1.68 13.03 -8.53
CA SER A 306 1.46 12.55 -7.16
C SER A 306 0.11 11.88 -6.96
N SER A 307 0.10 10.81 -6.17
CA SER A 307 -1.12 10.19 -5.65
C SER A 307 -1.78 10.98 -4.52
N ALA A 308 -1.07 11.96 -3.94
CA ALA A 308 -1.53 12.69 -2.76
C ALA A 308 -2.33 13.94 -3.12
N VAL A 309 -3.42 14.18 -2.40
CA VAL A 309 -4.27 15.38 -2.51
C VAL A 309 -4.27 16.14 -1.20
N ARG A 310 -4.06 17.44 -1.27
CA ARG A 310 -3.96 18.36 -0.13
C ARG A 310 -5.34 18.66 0.47
N LEU A 311 -5.40 18.74 1.79
CA LEU A 311 -6.62 19.07 2.54
C LEU A 311 -6.52 20.42 3.23
N TYR A 312 -7.56 21.24 3.07
CA TYR A 312 -7.66 22.60 3.58
C TYR A 312 -8.77 22.74 4.62
N SER A 313 -8.66 23.73 5.50
CA SER A 313 -9.66 24.00 6.53
C SER A 313 -10.94 24.66 5.98
N ARG A 314 -10.89 25.24 4.79
CA ARG A 314 -12.01 25.89 4.07
C ARG A 314 -11.89 25.62 2.56
N PRO A 315 -12.96 25.85 1.76
CA PRO A 315 -12.95 25.70 0.31
C PRO A 315 -12.16 26.83 -0.38
N ASP A 316 -10.89 26.94 -0.03
CA ASP A 316 -9.94 27.96 -0.50
C ASP A 316 -8.51 27.44 -0.35
N ALA A 317 -7.75 27.42 -1.44
CA ALA A 317 -6.35 26.99 -1.46
C ALA A 317 -5.40 27.90 -0.65
N ALA A 318 -5.81 29.12 -0.35
CA ALA A 318 -5.07 30.05 0.53
C ALA A 318 -5.40 29.84 2.02
N SER A 319 -6.38 28.99 2.34
CA SER A 319 -6.71 28.70 3.73
C SER A 319 -5.66 27.79 4.38
N PRO A 320 -5.52 27.80 5.71
CA PRO A 320 -4.62 26.88 6.41
C PRO A 320 -4.93 25.41 6.07
N LEU A 321 -3.88 24.59 6.06
CA LEU A 321 -4.03 23.15 6.07
C LEU A 321 -4.73 22.69 7.35
N ILE A 322 -5.37 21.54 7.32
CA ILE A 322 -6.03 20.99 8.51
C ILE A 322 -5.01 20.55 9.57
N LYS A 323 -5.48 20.26 10.76
CA LYS A 323 -4.68 19.83 11.89
C LYS A 323 -4.76 18.31 12.05
N ASP A 324 -3.67 17.72 12.51
CA ASP A 324 -3.64 16.35 13.01
C ASP A 324 -3.10 16.36 14.45
N ILE A 325 -3.99 16.20 15.41
CA ILE A 325 -3.65 16.24 16.84
C ILE A 325 -2.79 15.05 17.29
N GLY A 326 -2.80 13.95 16.54
CA GLY A 326 -1.94 12.79 16.80
C GLY A 326 -0.50 13.03 16.38
N LEU A 327 -0.29 13.70 15.25
CA LEU A 327 1.05 14.09 14.80
C LEU A 327 1.55 15.36 15.50
N ARG A 328 0.63 16.27 15.87
CA ARG A 328 0.92 17.57 16.48
C ARG A 328 0.03 17.84 17.69
N PRO A 329 0.42 17.28 18.86
CA PRO A 329 -0.38 17.46 20.09
C PRO A 329 -0.50 18.91 20.54
N ASP A 330 0.37 19.81 20.07
CA ASP A 330 0.31 21.26 20.31
C ASP A 330 -0.81 21.96 19.51
N GLY A 331 -1.48 21.23 18.62
CA GLY A 331 -2.58 21.75 17.78
C GLY A 331 -2.11 22.65 16.64
N SER A 332 -0.82 22.63 16.26
CA SER A 332 -0.34 23.33 15.07
C SER A 332 -0.90 22.70 13.79
N VAL A 333 -0.96 23.50 12.72
CA VAL A 333 -1.43 23.04 11.41
C VAL A 333 -0.40 22.12 10.75
N SER A 334 -0.87 21.24 9.87
CA SER A 334 0.00 20.42 9.04
C SER A 334 0.83 21.27 8.09
N THR A 335 1.89 20.68 7.54
CA THR A 335 2.85 21.34 6.64
C THR A 335 2.78 20.77 5.23
N THR A 336 3.59 21.31 4.34
CA THR A 336 3.83 20.75 2.99
C THR A 336 4.93 19.70 2.96
N GLY A 337 5.44 19.27 4.12
CA GLY A 337 6.48 18.25 4.23
C GLY A 337 6.09 16.96 3.50
N VAL A 338 7.04 16.36 2.78
CA VAL A 338 6.83 15.11 2.04
C VAL A 338 6.43 13.97 2.97
N ASN A 339 6.88 14.00 4.23
CA ASN A 339 6.56 13.04 5.28
C ASN A 339 5.39 13.48 6.19
N ASP A 340 4.73 14.61 5.88
CA ASP A 340 3.60 15.09 6.69
C ASP A 340 2.27 14.55 6.15
N LEU A 341 1.69 13.59 6.85
CA LEU A 341 0.43 12.93 6.50
C LEU A 341 -0.81 13.67 7.02
N GLY A 342 -0.65 14.64 7.92
CA GLY A 342 -1.77 15.21 8.68
C GLY A 342 -2.83 15.92 7.85
N SER A 343 -2.48 16.37 6.65
CA SER A 343 -3.37 17.13 5.74
C SER A 343 -3.33 16.55 4.32
N ARG A 344 -3.37 15.21 4.20
CA ARG A 344 -3.17 14.52 2.93
C ARG A 344 -4.06 13.29 2.84
N VAL A 345 -4.74 13.15 1.71
CA VAL A 345 -5.38 11.90 1.28
C VAL A 345 -4.63 11.33 0.09
N SER A 346 -4.76 10.03 -0.18
CA SER A 346 -4.05 9.34 -1.24
C SER A 346 -5.01 8.64 -2.20
N THR A 347 -4.58 8.47 -3.44
CA THR A 347 -5.32 7.77 -4.49
C THR A 347 -5.82 6.41 -4.03
N GLY A 348 -7.10 6.14 -4.30
CA GLY A 348 -7.81 4.92 -3.94
C GLY A 348 -8.42 4.91 -2.54
N GLN A 349 -8.03 5.83 -1.66
CA GLN A 349 -8.71 5.98 -0.36
C GLN A 349 -10.12 6.54 -0.56
N SER A 350 -11.07 6.03 0.20
CA SER A 350 -12.48 6.43 0.12
C SER A 350 -12.94 7.13 1.38
N TYR A 351 -13.71 8.21 1.21
CA TYR A 351 -14.14 9.07 2.31
C TYR A 351 -15.62 9.42 2.22
N ALA A 352 -16.25 9.59 3.38
CA ALA A 352 -17.60 10.12 3.45
C ALA A 352 -17.60 11.64 3.19
N VAL A 353 -18.47 12.07 2.29
CA VAL A 353 -18.66 13.48 1.95
C VAL A 353 -19.35 14.19 3.11
N ALA A 354 -18.82 15.35 3.47
CA ALA A 354 -19.38 16.22 4.47
C ALA A 354 -20.15 17.40 3.86
N GLU A 355 -19.67 17.92 2.72
CA GLU A 355 -20.27 19.07 2.01
C GLU A 355 -19.67 19.21 0.61
N ARG A 356 -20.42 19.85 -0.32
CA ARG A 356 -19.93 20.30 -1.63
C ARG A 356 -20.21 21.77 -1.81
N GLN A 357 -19.23 22.52 -2.35
CA GLN A 357 -19.35 23.95 -2.60
C GLN A 357 -18.57 24.36 -3.87
N GLY A 358 -19.25 24.56 -4.99
CA GLY A 358 -18.60 24.78 -6.27
C GLY A 358 -17.60 23.68 -6.59
N ASP A 359 -16.38 24.04 -6.96
CA ASP A 359 -15.28 23.10 -7.26
C ASP A 359 -14.65 22.45 -6.02
N TRP A 360 -15.27 22.54 -4.86
CA TRP A 360 -14.71 22.01 -3.63
C TRP A 360 -15.59 20.93 -3.03
N THR A 361 -14.95 19.87 -2.56
CA THR A 361 -15.58 18.78 -1.80
C THR A 361 -14.95 18.73 -0.41
N ALA A 362 -15.78 18.68 0.62
CA ALA A 362 -15.37 18.41 1.99
C ALA A 362 -15.65 16.95 2.33
N ILE A 363 -14.72 16.34 3.06
CA ILE A 363 -14.83 15.01 3.63
C ILE A 363 -14.74 15.05 5.15
N TRP A 364 -15.24 14.02 5.81
CA TRP A 364 -14.94 13.79 7.21
C TRP A 364 -13.56 13.16 7.36
N TYR A 365 -12.68 13.79 8.14
CA TYR A 365 -11.28 13.43 8.26
C TYR A 365 -10.76 13.79 9.67
N LEU A 366 -10.25 12.82 10.44
CA LEU A 366 -9.71 13.00 11.79
C LEU A 366 -10.66 13.78 12.75
N GLY A 367 -11.96 13.47 12.70
CA GLY A 367 -12.95 14.15 13.54
C GLY A 367 -13.31 15.57 13.10
N GLN A 368 -12.88 16.04 11.94
CA GLN A 368 -13.12 17.38 11.42
C GLN A 368 -13.53 17.36 9.95
N LYS A 369 -14.01 18.50 9.44
CA LYS A 369 -14.28 18.70 8.02
C LYS A 369 -12.98 19.15 7.33
N ALA A 370 -12.65 18.53 6.21
CA ALA A 370 -11.45 18.82 5.43
C ALA A 370 -11.81 18.99 3.95
N TRP A 371 -11.35 20.05 3.32
CA TRP A 371 -11.68 20.43 1.96
C TRP A 371 -10.56 20.15 0.99
N PHE A 372 -10.92 19.67 -0.20
CA PHE A 372 -10.02 19.57 -1.34
C PHE A 372 -10.70 20.07 -2.63
N LYS A 373 -9.89 20.51 -3.59
CA LYS A 373 -10.40 20.96 -4.88
C LYS A 373 -10.81 19.76 -5.71
N ASN A 374 -12.04 19.77 -6.24
CA ASN A 374 -12.62 18.67 -7.01
C ASN A 374 -13.51 19.21 -8.13
N PRO A 375 -12.93 19.88 -9.15
CA PRO A 375 -13.70 20.46 -10.25
C PRO A 375 -14.34 19.37 -11.12
N GLU A 376 -15.45 19.67 -11.74
CA GLU A 376 -16.24 18.71 -12.53
C GLU A 376 -15.52 18.27 -13.81
N ASP A 377 -14.78 19.16 -14.45
CA ASP A 377 -14.07 18.92 -15.72
C ASP A 377 -12.75 18.13 -15.51
N GLU A 378 -12.16 18.17 -14.32
CA GLU A 378 -10.96 17.41 -13.96
C GLU A 378 -11.08 16.90 -12.51
N PRO A 379 -11.89 15.88 -12.27
CA PRO A 379 -12.25 15.48 -10.92
C PRO A 379 -11.06 14.83 -10.19
N THR A 380 -10.80 15.32 -8.98
CA THR A 380 -9.81 14.79 -8.04
C THR A 380 -10.33 13.57 -7.28
N ALA A 381 -11.65 13.41 -7.22
CA ALA A 381 -12.32 12.26 -6.62
C ALA A 381 -13.56 11.89 -7.43
N VAL A 382 -13.91 10.61 -7.40
CA VAL A 382 -15.07 10.06 -8.10
C VAL A 382 -16.09 9.50 -7.11
N GLY A 383 -17.37 9.47 -7.51
CA GLY A 383 -18.44 8.91 -6.67
C GLY A 383 -18.21 7.43 -6.35
N ALA A 384 -18.43 7.06 -5.11
CA ALA A 384 -18.25 5.70 -4.62
C ALA A 384 -19.49 5.17 -3.90
N ALA A 385 -19.68 3.86 -3.95
CA ALA A 385 -20.68 3.13 -3.18
C ALA A 385 -19.98 2.33 -2.06
N GLY A 386 -20.65 2.16 -0.93
CA GLY A 386 -20.12 1.39 0.18
C GLY A 386 -20.94 1.57 1.46
N LEU A 387 -20.34 1.20 2.57
CA LEU A 387 -20.93 1.36 3.90
C LEU A 387 -20.25 2.50 4.65
N LEU A 388 -21.05 3.23 5.41
CA LEU A 388 -20.61 4.31 6.30
C LEU A 388 -20.97 3.95 7.74
N VAL A 389 -20.11 4.31 8.69
CA VAL A 389 -20.42 4.24 10.12
C VAL A 389 -20.56 5.64 10.71
N THR A 390 -21.42 5.76 11.71
CA THR A 390 -21.64 6.97 12.48
C THR A 390 -21.94 6.59 13.95
N PRO A 391 -21.63 7.43 14.95
CA PRO A 391 -22.00 7.16 16.34
C PRO A 391 -23.48 6.85 16.49
N ARG A 392 -23.80 5.86 17.32
CA ARG A 392 -25.19 5.54 17.66
C ARG A 392 -25.89 6.70 18.35
N ASP A 393 -27.20 6.70 18.25
CA ASP A 393 -28.04 7.64 18.97
C ASP A 393 -27.75 7.60 20.48
N GLY A 394 -27.67 8.77 21.10
CA GLY A 394 -27.33 8.92 22.51
C GLY A 394 -25.84 9.15 22.78
N LEU A 395 -24.95 8.84 21.84
CA LEU A 395 -23.51 9.13 21.99
C LEU A 395 -23.16 10.48 21.38
N ALA A 396 -22.42 11.32 22.10
CA ALA A 396 -21.95 12.61 21.61
C ALA A 396 -20.71 12.44 20.72
N ASP A 397 -19.85 11.54 21.05
CA ASP A 397 -18.67 11.10 20.31
C ASP A 397 -18.32 9.66 20.69
N ILE A 398 -17.46 9.04 19.91
CA ILE A 398 -16.91 7.71 20.19
C ILE A 398 -15.39 7.70 20.06
N PRO A 399 -14.67 6.85 20.81
CA PRO A 399 -13.23 6.69 20.69
C PRO A 399 -12.85 5.99 19.38
N VAL A 400 -11.64 6.28 18.92
CA VAL A 400 -11.00 5.68 17.75
C VAL A 400 -9.74 4.94 18.21
N TYR A 401 -9.48 3.76 17.67
CA TYR A 401 -8.41 2.87 18.08
C TYR A 401 -7.44 2.60 16.93
N GLY A 402 -6.15 2.38 17.25
CA GLY A 402 -5.14 1.99 16.28
C GLY A 402 -4.99 0.48 16.11
N ARG A 403 -5.75 -0.31 16.87
CA ARG A 403 -5.73 -1.78 16.86
C ARG A 403 -7.04 -2.33 17.40
N ALA A 404 -7.48 -3.47 16.88
CA ALA A 404 -8.69 -4.17 17.33
C ALA A 404 -8.30 -5.34 18.23
N TYR A 405 -7.94 -5.06 19.48
CA TYR A 405 -7.61 -6.10 20.46
C TYR A 405 -8.84 -6.59 21.21
N PRO A 406 -8.80 -7.85 21.72
CA PRO A 406 -9.88 -8.44 22.49
C PRO A 406 -10.13 -7.69 23.81
N GLU A 407 -11.33 -7.82 24.32
CA GLU A 407 -11.66 -7.45 25.70
C GLU A 407 -10.88 -8.34 26.71
N ALA A 408 -10.68 -7.82 27.92
CA ALA A 408 -9.86 -8.48 28.95
C ALA A 408 -10.32 -9.90 29.30
N ALA A 409 -11.62 -10.18 29.23
CA ALA A 409 -12.19 -11.48 29.55
C ALA A 409 -11.83 -12.59 28.55
N ALA A 410 -11.43 -12.23 27.34
CA ALA A 410 -11.04 -13.19 26.30
C ALA A 410 -9.65 -13.81 26.52
N TYR A 411 -8.82 -13.20 27.36
CA TYR A 411 -7.45 -13.65 27.55
C TYR A 411 -7.38 -14.87 28.48
N PRO A 412 -6.81 -16.00 28.02
CA PRO A 412 -6.65 -17.18 28.86
C PRO A 412 -5.58 -16.95 29.93
N ALA A 413 -5.60 -17.79 30.95
CA ALA A 413 -4.58 -17.77 32.00
C ALA A 413 -3.17 -17.92 31.41
N GLY A 414 -2.24 -17.10 31.87
CA GLY A 414 -0.85 -17.07 31.37
C GLY A 414 -0.60 -16.15 30.16
N VAL A 415 -1.64 -15.60 29.54
CA VAL A 415 -1.49 -14.59 28.49
C VAL A 415 -1.81 -13.20 29.07
N PRO A 416 -0.83 -12.27 29.11
CA PRO A 416 -1.06 -10.93 29.63
C PRO A 416 -2.10 -10.17 28.80
N VAL A 417 -3.07 -9.54 29.49
CA VAL A 417 -4.08 -8.70 28.84
C VAL A 417 -3.43 -7.51 28.16
N GLN A 418 -3.72 -7.32 26.89
CA GLN A 418 -3.27 -6.15 26.13
C GLN A 418 -4.28 -5.00 26.26
N ALA A 419 -3.83 -3.84 26.67
CA ALA A 419 -4.68 -2.68 26.84
C ALA A 419 -5.24 -2.19 25.49
N VAL A 420 -6.55 -1.94 25.44
CA VAL A 420 -7.22 -1.27 24.31
C VAL A 420 -7.32 0.22 24.65
N SER A 421 -6.28 0.99 24.28
CA SER A 421 -6.21 2.44 24.52
C SER A 421 -6.66 3.20 23.29
N PRO A 422 -7.57 4.19 23.42
CA PRO A 422 -7.95 5.02 22.28
C PRO A 422 -6.79 5.91 21.82
N LEU A 423 -6.81 6.22 20.53
CA LEU A 423 -5.98 7.26 19.92
C LEU A 423 -6.46 8.66 20.40
N PRO A 424 -5.70 9.74 20.17
CA PRO A 424 -6.06 11.08 20.65
C PRO A 424 -7.21 11.70 19.86
N TYR A 425 -7.91 10.91 19.08
CA TYR A 425 -9.01 11.31 18.22
C TYR A 425 -10.37 10.85 18.75
N LYS A 426 -11.40 11.53 18.28
CA LYS A 426 -12.79 11.14 18.48
C LYS A 426 -13.55 11.20 17.17
N LEU A 427 -14.57 10.38 17.04
CA LEU A 427 -15.57 10.45 16.00
C LEU A 427 -16.83 11.12 16.57
N PRO A 428 -17.08 12.42 16.27
CA PRO A 428 -18.23 13.15 16.79
C PRO A 428 -19.56 12.70 16.18
N LYS A 429 -20.64 12.89 16.92
CA LYS A 429 -22.02 12.69 16.45
C LYS A 429 -22.27 13.47 15.14
N GLY A 430 -22.89 12.80 14.18
CA GLY A 430 -23.26 13.37 12.87
C GLY A 430 -22.15 13.27 11.82
N GLN A 431 -20.94 12.93 12.20
CA GLN A 431 -19.92 12.58 11.23
C GLN A 431 -20.08 11.12 10.76
N ARG A 432 -19.64 10.87 9.53
CA ARG A 432 -19.68 9.54 8.89
C ARG A 432 -18.30 9.17 8.37
N TYR A 433 -17.93 7.91 8.47
CA TYR A 433 -16.65 7.40 7.96
C TYR A 433 -16.88 6.14 7.17
N VAL A 434 -16.07 5.92 6.14
CA VAL A 434 -16.15 4.70 5.32
C VAL A 434 -15.78 3.51 6.18
N ALA A 435 -16.67 2.51 6.18
CA ALA A 435 -16.46 1.24 6.85
C ALA A 435 -15.79 0.25 5.91
N GLY A 436 -14.71 -0.35 6.37
CA GLY A 436 -14.13 -1.56 5.84
C GLY A 436 -14.69 -2.79 6.54
N ASP A 437 -13.81 -3.74 6.80
CA ASP A 437 -14.17 -5.00 7.42
C ASP A 437 -14.71 -4.86 8.84
N LYS A 438 -15.64 -5.74 9.16
CA LYS A 438 -16.07 -5.98 10.53
C LYS A 438 -15.29 -7.17 11.08
N VAL A 439 -14.38 -6.92 12.01
CA VAL A 439 -13.45 -7.92 12.55
C VAL A 439 -13.66 -8.14 14.04
N PRO A 440 -13.41 -9.35 14.59
CA PRO A 440 -13.33 -9.56 16.02
C PRO A 440 -12.09 -8.90 16.61
N GLY A 441 -12.10 -8.63 17.90
CA GLY A 441 -10.88 -8.34 18.65
C GLY A 441 -9.95 -9.56 18.57
N GLU A 442 -8.70 -9.35 18.12
CA GLU A 442 -7.72 -10.43 17.91
C GLU A 442 -6.33 -10.01 18.39
N TYR A 443 -5.64 -10.92 19.07
CA TYR A 443 -4.26 -10.73 19.49
C TYR A 443 -3.47 -12.03 19.33
N TYR A 444 -2.36 -11.99 18.61
CA TYR A 444 -1.40 -13.08 18.50
C TYR A 444 -0.35 -12.95 19.59
N TYR A 445 -0.40 -13.86 20.57
CA TYR A 445 0.60 -13.98 21.62
C TYR A 445 1.72 -14.90 21.14
N ALA A 446 2.87 -14.31 20.81
CA ALA A 446 4.06 -14.99 20.33
C ALA A 446 5.28 -14.25 20.90
N VAL A 447 5.63 -14.54 22.16
CA VAL A 447 6.70 -13.85 22.90
C VAL A 447 7.79 -14.81 23.35
N SER A 448 7.91 -15.95 22.69
CA SER A 448 8.91 -16.97 22.98
C SER A 448 9.41 -17.63 21.70
N PHE A 449 10.66 -18.04 21.71
CA PHE A 449 11.26 -18.80 20.60
C PHE A 449 10.55 -20.15 20.39
N ASP A 450 10.13 -20.80 21.46
CA ASP A 450 9.33 -22.02 21.41
C ASP A 450 7.87 -21.72 21.04
N THR A 451 7.45 -22.19 19.87
CA THR A 451 6.08 -22.01 19.36
C THR A 451 5.01 -22.72 20.16
N GLY A 452 5.36 -23.65 21.04
CA GLY A 452 4.42 -24.36 21.91
C GLY A 452 3.63 -23.43 22.84
N GLY A 453 4.18 -22.26 23.15
CA GLY A 453 3.54 -21.20 23.95
C GLY A 453 2.64 -20.27 23.16
N HIS A 454 2.74 -20.23 21.83
CA HIS A 454 2.01 -19.28 21.01
C HIS A 454 0.50 -19.50 21.04
N ARG A 455 -0.27 -18.43 21.09
CA ARG A 455 -1.75 -18.45 21.18
C ARG A 455 -2.35 -17.32 20.35
N VAL A 456 -3.47 -17.61 19.67
CA VAL A 456 -4.35 -16.59 19.12
C VAL A 456 -5.48 -16.34 20.12
N VAL A 457 -5.60 -15.12 20.61
CA VAL A 457 -6.70 -14.70 21.48
C VAL A 457 -7.74 -14.01 20.61
N VAL A 458 -8.98 -14.50 20.64
CA VAL A 458 -10.10 -13.92 19.88
C VAL A 458 -11.19 -13.56 20.89
N GLY A 459 -11.64 -12.31 20.87
CA GLY A 459 -12.69 -11.78 21.73
C GLY A 459 -14.07 -11.78 21.08
N GLU A 460 -15.07 -11.41 21.87
CA GLU A 460 -16.45 -11.20 21.42
C GLU A 460 -16.69 -9.75 20.95
N ASP A 461 -15.87 -8.79 21.42
CA ASP A 461 -15.91 -7.41 20.96
C ASP A 461 -15.57 -7.35 19.45
N LEU A 462 -16.49 -6.76 18.69
CA LEU A 462 -16.33 -6.56 17.25
C LEU A 462 -15.96 -5.11 16.94
N TYR A 463 -15.14 -4.93 15.93
CA TYR A 463 -14.70 -3.62 15.44
C TYR A 463 -15.05 -3.45 13.96
N TYR A 464 -15.30 -2.21 13.54
CA TYR A 464 -15.20 -1.84 12.15
C TYR A 464 -13.85 -1.18 11.91
N GLU A 465 -13.12 -1.63 10.89
CA GLU A 465 -12.08 -0.83 10.28
C GLU A 465 -12.72 0.35 9.57
N ILE A 466 -12.11 1.53 9.64
CA ILE A 466 -12.60 2.75 9.00
C ILE A 466 -11.46 3.51 8.33
N GLN A 467 -11.76 4.19 7.23
CA GLN A 467 -10.88 5.23 6.69
C GLN A 467 -11.09 6.51 7.51
N PHE A 468 -10.22 6.76 8.49
CA PHE A 468 -10.42 7.85 9.45
C PHE A 468 -9.64 9.12 9.13
N GLY A 469 -8.41 8.98 8.71
CA GLY A 469 -7.51 10.04 8.24
C GLY A 469 -6.76 9.55 7.01
N HIS A 470 -5.49 9.89 6.88
CA HIS A 470 -4.60 9.22 5.93
C HIS A 470 -4.46 7.73 6.28
N ARG A 471 -4.42 7.43 7.58
CA ARG A 471 -4.33 6.09 8.12
C ARG A 471 -5.71 5.48 8.35
N VAL A 472 -5.81 4.16 8.28
CA VAL A 472 -6.97 3.42 8.76
C VAL A 472 -7.04 3.50 10.28
N ALA A 473 -8.18 3.16 10.86
CA ALA A 473 -8.39 3.09 12.29
C ALA A 473 -9.54 2.13 12.62
N PHE A 474 -9.81 1.90 13.90
CA PHE A 474 -10.86 0.99 14.34
C PHE A 474 -11.84 1.69 15.27
N VAL A 475 -13.11 1.34 15.17
CA VAL A 475 -14.17 1.72 16.12
C VAL A 475 -14.94 0.49 16.58
N ARG A 476 -15.40 0.46 17.83
CA ARG A 476 -16.21 -0.66 18.30
C ARG A 476 -17.54 -0.72 17.55
N ALA A 477 -17.89 -1.89 17.05
CA ALA A 477 -19.15 -2.09 16.33
C ALA A 477 -20.36 -1.77 17.22
N ALA A 478 -20.20 -1.96 18.54
CA ALA A 478 -21.20 -1.61 19.53
C ALA A 478 -21.50 -0.11 19.64
N ASP A 479 -20.59 0.76 19.23
CA ASP A 479 -20.71 2.22 19.36
C ASP A 479 -21.26 2.90 18.10
N VAL A 480 -21.38 2.18 16.99
CA VAL A 480 -21.79 2.72 15.70
C VAL A 480 -23.06 2.10 15.16
N ARG A 481 -23.72 2.83 14.27
CA ARG A 481 -24.70 2.31 13.33
C ARG A 481 -24.11 2.39 11.92
N VAL A 482 -24.47 1.41 11.09
CA VAL A 482 -24.03 1.30 9.70
C VAL A 482 -25.10 1.84 8.78
N LEU A 483 -24.71 2.60 7.78
CA LEU A 483 -25.59 3.21 6.77
C LEU A 483 -25.02 2.89 5.37
N PRO A 484 -25.84 2.64 4.35
CA PRO A 484 -25.35 2.65 2.99
C PRO A 484 -24.96 4.08 2.58
N ALA A 485 -23.94 4.24 1.75
CA ALA A 485 -23.73 5.48 1.02
C ALA A 485 -24.83 5.61 -0.06
N VAL A 486 -25.41 6.80 -0.22
CA VAL A 486 -26.53 7.08 -1.13
C VAL A 486 -26.06 7.96 -2.27
#